data_805000b6a3ce2cec56594837c38be434
#
_entry.id   805000b6a3ce2cec56594837c38be434
#
_cell.length_a   1.000
_cell.length_b   1.000
_cell.length_c   1.000
_cell.angle_alpha   90.00
_cell.angle_beta   90.00
_cell.angle_gamma   90.00
#
_symmetry.space_group_name_H-M   'P 1'
#
loop_
_entity.id
_entity.type
_entity.pdbx_description
1 polymer ?
#
loop_
_entity_poly.entity_id
_entity_poly.type
_entity_poly.pdbx_seq_one_letter_code
_entity_poly.pdbx_strand_id
1 'polypeptide(L)'
;MAILTLCCCLQLNAQDIKVGDRFLDIETDVTYIVREVRMEKYVFMTDDVEDNLLSLAKVDGKAGEYILEPSRQADDPPIAGAEFGWPVKYAPDKGTLEFYTPQGNLLYTLVAVKVAEREDYRFDVSFGTDSEGYIGRIFVKAYTPQSDEPAMEVERDLVERLAEAPSADEAARWVDERTDINFDGIPDLMVYIGLNAVGRVSEYYAGFVWNDEDKCFNMVLDFDEISNPVVHPDTKTITSTARTDAVEITTWTYAWIDGHLEIIDVTTSTFGDE
;
A
#
# COMPACT_ATOMS: atom_id res chain seq x y z
N MET A 1 11.20 -53.80 21.24
CA MET A 1 10.34 -52.63 21.18
C MET A 1 11.20 -51.47 20.68
N ALA A 2 11.18 -51.23 19.38
CA ALA A 2 12.01 -50.25 18.72
C ALA A 2 11.17 -48.94 18.61
N ILE A 3 11.65 -47.89 19.25
CA ILE A 3 11.08 -46.55 19.16
C ILE A 3 11.58 -45.93 17.85
N LEU A 4 10.70 -45.86 16.85
CA LEU A 4 10.93 -45.08 15.65
C LEU A 4 10.77 -43.59 16.02
N THR A 5 11.89 -42.93 16.17
CA THR A 5 11.90 -41.43 16.25
C THR A 5 11.65 -40.90 14.84
N LEU A 6 10.40 -40.47 14.60
CA LEU A 6 10.03 -39.78 13.39
C LEU A 6 10.66 -38.36 13.46
N CYS A 7 11.82 -38.22 12.81
CA CYS A 7 12.45 -36.94 12.58
C CYS A 7 11.59 -36.20 11.55
N CYS A 8 10.60 -35.43 12.00
CA CYS A 8 9.92 -34.43 11.17
C CYS A 8 10.97 -33.37 10.83
N CYS A 9 11.65 -33.52 9.70
CA CYS A 9 12.30 -32.44 9.03
C CYS A 9 11.19 -31.45 8.59
N LEU A 10 10.90 -30.49 9.42
CA LEU A 10 10.27 -29.24 8.97
C LEU A 10 11.23 -28.66 7.93
N GLN A 11 10.97 -28.97 6.64
CA GLN A 11 11.46 -28.13 5.56
C GLN A 11 10.87 -26.75 5.82
N LEU A 12 11.65 -25.88 6.43
CA LEU A 12 11.45 -24.43 6.34
C LEU A 12 11.50 -24.14 4.84
N ASN A 13 10.34 -24.07 4.22
CA ASN A 13 10.21 -23.52 2.88
C ASN A 13 10.82 -22.12 2.98
N ALA A 14 11.97 -21.93 2.33
CA ALA A 14 12.54 -20.60 2.18
C ALA A 14 11.44 -19.72 1.59
N GLN A 15 11.00 -18.75 2.36
CA GLN A 15 9.90 -17.88 1.97
C GLN A 15 10.43 -17.04 0.81
N ASP A 16 9.87 -17.21 -0.38
CA ASP A 16 10.24 -16.41 -1.54
C ASP A 16 9.67 -14.97 -1.37
N ILE A 17 10.32 -14.03 -2.05
CA ILE A 17 9.86 -12.63 -2.13
C ILE A 17 8.45 -12.58 -2.74
N LYS A 18 7.55 -11.80 -2.15
CA LYS A 18 6.15 -11.66 -2.55
C LYS A 18 5.82 -10.23 -2.93
N VAL A 19 4.76 -10.06 -3.70
CA VAL A 19 4.18 -8.74 -3.99
C VAL A 19 3.77 -8.08 -2.67
N GLY A 20 4.18 -6.83 -2.50
CA GLY A 20 3.97 -6.05 -1.28
C GLY A 20 5.15 -6.08 -0.31
N ASP A 21 6.10 -7.02 -0.43
CA ASP A 21 7.32 -6.97 0.38
C ASP A 21 8.06 -5.66 0.15
N ARG A 22 8.60 -5.09 1.22
CA ARG A 22 9.32 -3.82 1.22
C ARG A 22 10.74 -4.02 1.73
N PHE A 23 11.69 -3.35 1.10
CA PHE A 23 13.11 -3.41 1.44
C PHE A 23 13.70 -2.01 1.50
N LEU A 24 14.15 -1.60 2.69
CA LEU A 24 14.78 -0.31 2.94
C LEU A 24 16.26 -0.36 2.59
N ASP A 25 16.69 0.59 1.80
CA ASP A 25 18.09 0.97 1.67
C ASP A 25 18.47 1.93 2.80
N ILE A 26 19.22 1.43 3.77
CA ILE A 26 19.61 2.21 4.95
C ILE A 26 20.56 3.37 4.59
N GLU A 27 21.33 3.25 3.49
CA GLU A 27 22.32 4.27 3.11
C GLU A 27 21.66 5.48 2.43
N THR A 28 20.60 5.23 1.64
CA THR A 28 19.92 6.27 0.87
C THR A 28 18.54 6.65 1.41
N ASP A 29 18.04 5.89 2.41
CA ASP A 29 16.67 5.99 2.96
C ASP A 29 15.57 5.77 1.92
N VAL A 30 15.88 4.98 0.88
CA VAL A 30 14.94 4.62 -0.19
C VAL A 30 14.30 3.27 0.12
N THR A 31 12.98 3.18 0.01
CA THR A 31 12.26 1.92 0.17
C THR A 31 11.86 1.35 -1.18
N TYR A 32 12.32 0.14 -1.48
CA TYR A 32 11.92 -0.63 -2.66
C TYR A 32 10.71 -1.52 -2.33
N ILE A 33 9.66 -1.40 -3.11
CA ILE A 33 8.40 -2.16 -2.95
C ILE A 33 8.28 -3.18 -4.07
N VAL A 34 8.03 -4.43 -3.74
CA VAL A 34 7.77 -5.48 -4.73
C VAL A 34 6.40 -5.23 -5.36
N ARG A 35 6.38 -4.77 -6.60
CA ARG A 35 5.16 -4.43 -7.35
C ARG A 35 4.60 -5.63 -8.10
N GLU A 36 5.45 -6.51 -8.58
CA GLU A 36 5.04 -7.64 -9.40
C GLU A 36 5.99 -8.83 -9.27
N VAL A 37 5.43 -10.05 -9.26
CA VAL A 37 6.18 -11.30 -9.45
C VAL A 37 5.59 -12.03 -10.65
N ARG A 38 6.36 -12.11 -11.75
CA ARG A 38 5.94 -12.75 -13.01
C ARG A 38 6.44 -14.18 -13.10
N MET A 39 5.54 -15.10 -13.45
CA MET A 39 5.86 -16.53 -13.70
C MET A 39 6.65 -17.17 -12.53
N GLU A 40 6.44 -16.68 -11.29
CA GLU A 40 7.21 -17.11 -10.10
C GLU A 40 8.75 -17.01 -10.27
N LYS A 41 9.19 -16.27 -11.27
CA LYS A 41 10.61 -16.18 -11.68
C LYS A 41 11.18 -14.76 -11.63
N TYR A 42 10.40 -13.75 -12.02
CA TYR A 42 10.87 -12.38 -12.10
C TYR A 42 10.21 -11.53 -11.04
N VAL A 43 11.04 -10.84 -10.26
CA VAL A 43 10.61 -9.89 -9.21
C VAL A 43 10.89 -8.49 -9.70
N PHE A 44 9.89 -7.63 -9.70
CA PHE A 44 10.00 -6.22 -10.05
C PHE A 44 9.69 -5.37 -8.84
N MET A 45 10.63 -4.52 -8.48
CA MET A 45 10.52 -3.58 -7.36
C MET A 45 10.72 -2.17 -7.86
N THR A 46 9.94 -1.23 -7.36
CA THR A 46 10.14 0.20 -7.60
C THR A 46 10.36 0.89 -6.26
N ASP A 47 11.14 1.96 -6.28
CA ASP A 47 11.11 2.92 -5.20
C ASP A 47 9.78 3.71 -5.21
N ASP A 48 9.56 4.52 -4.20
CA ASP A 48 8.33 5.31 -4.06
C ASP A 48 8.23 6.44 -5.09
N VAL A 49 9.34 6.77 -5.77
CA VAL A 49 9.42 7.85 -6.79
C VAL A 49 9.18 7.30 -8.20
N GLU A 50 8.96 5.97 -8.36
CA GLU A 50 8.75 5.25 -9.63
C GLU A 50 9.91 5.32 -10.66
N ASP A 51 10.97 6.04 -10.37
CA ASP A 51 12.10 6.23 -11.29
C ASP A 51 13.15 5.11 -11.21
N ASN A 52 13.22 4.39 -10.09
CA ASN A 52 14.20 3.32 -9.90
C ASN A 52 13.56 1.93 -9.94
N LEU A 53 13.66 1.26 -11.07
CA LEU A 53 13.17 -0.12 -11.24
C LEU A 53 14.28 -1.12 -10.97
N LEU A 54 14.16 -1.88 -9.88
CA LEU A 54 15.01 -3.02 -9.57
C LEU A 54 14.35 -4.31 -10.11
N SER A 55 15.04 -5.01 -11.00
CA SER A 55 14.55 -6.26 -11.60
C SER A 55 15.45 -7.42 -11.21
N LEU A 56 14.84 -8.48 -10.65
CA LEU A 56 15.54 -9.68 -10.22
C LEU A 56 15.00 -10.91 -10.96
N ALA A 57 15.89 -11.78 -11.46
CA ALA A 57 15.51 -13.09 -11.99
C ALA A 57 15.91 -14.20 -11.03
N LYS A 58 14.97 -15.07 -10.66
CA LYS A 58 15.21 -16.24 -9.80
C LYS A 58 16.13 -17.23 -10.48
N VAL A 59 17.10 -17.75 -9.74
CA VAL A 59 17.98 -18.83 -10.22
C VAL A 59 17.26 -20.17 -10.14
N ASP A 60 17.14 -20.87 -11.27
CA ASP A 60 16.41 -22.14 -11.34
C ASP A 60 16.99 -23.18 -10.34
N GLY A 61 16.10 -23.78 -9.55
CA GLY A 61 16.44 -24.80 -8.55
C GLY A 61 17.08 -24.28 -7.27
N LYS A 62 17.17 -22.95 -7.10
CA LYS A 62 17.74 -22.35 -5.89
C LYS A 62 16.75 -21.38 -5.24
N ALA A 63 16.25 -21.75 -4.08
CA ALA A 63 15.37 -20.89 -3.29
C ALA A 63 16.13 -19.69 -2.75
N GLY A 64 15.54 -18.48 -2.87
CA GLY A 64 16.12 -17.25 -2.35
C GLY A 64 17.37 -16.73 -3.11
N GLU A 65 17.78 -17.39 -4.21
CA GLU A 65 18.84 -16.87 -5.07
C GLU A 65 18.29 -16.24 -6.34
N TYR A 66 18.77 -15.05 -6.64
CA TYR A 66 18.37 -14.21 -7.77
C TYR A 66 19.59 -13.67 -8.50
N ILE A 67 19.38 -13.15 -9.69
CA ILE A 67 20.35 -12.37 -10.48
C ILE A 67 19.73 -11.00 -10.75
N LEU A 68 20.54 -9.96 -10.62
CA LEU A 68 20.15 -8.59 -10.96
C LEU A 68 20.03 -8.46 -12.48
N GLU A 69 18.82 -8.16 -12.97
CA GLU A 69 18.50 -8.10 -14.40
C GLU A 69 18.35 -6.66 -14.88
N PRO A 70 18.71 -6.37 -16.14
CA PRO A 70 18.45 -5.07 -16.72
C PRO A 70 16.95 -4.80 -16.82
N SER A 71 16.54 -3.62 -16.41
CA SER A 71 15.19 -3.13 -16.64
C SER A 71 15.12 -2.40 -17.98
N ARG A 72 13.92 -2.34 -18.59
CA ARG A 72 13.73 -1.60 -19.84
C ARG A 72 13.82 -0.08 -19.67
N GLN A 73 13.89 0.39 -18.45
CA GLN A 73 13.83 1.81 -18.09
C GLN A 73 15.15 2.37 -17.54
N ALA A 74 16.13 1.52 -17.21
CA ALA A 74 17.40 1.95 -16.67
C ALA A 74 18.57 1.27 -17.39
N ASP A 75 19.55 2.05 -17.85
CA ASP A 75 20.80 1.57 -18.42
C ASP A 75 21.76 1.06 -17.35
N ASP A 76 21.66 1.58 -16.13
CA ASP A 76 22.45 1.20 -14.95
C ASP A 76 21.56 0.66 -13.82
N PRO A 77 22.04 -0.28 -12.98
CA PRO A 77 21.34 -0.72 -11.79
C PRO A 77 21.09 0.45 -10.80
N PRO A 78 19.92 0.49 -10.13
CA PRO A 78 19.63 1.54 -9.14
C PRO A 78 20.50 1.40 -7.86
N ILE A 79 21.15 0.25 -7.67
CA ILE A 79 22.03 -0.02 -6.53
C ILE A 79 23.44 0.45 -6.85
N ALA A 80 23.97 1.39 -6.09
CA ALA A 80 25.28 2.00 -6.32
C ALA A 80 26.41 0.97 -6.37
N GLY A 81 27.16 0.95 -7.47
CA GLY A 81 28.29 0.06 -7.69
C GLY A 81 27.95 -1.38 -8.07
N ALA A 82 26.67 -1.72 -8.22
CA ALA A 82 26.25 -3.01 -8.74
C ALA A 82 26.26 -3.01 -10.27
N GLU A 83 26.37 -4.20 -10.86
CA GLU A 83 26.26 -4.41 -12.30
C GLU A 83 25.20 -5.49 -12.59
N PHE A 84 24.56 -5.44 -13.73
CA PHE A 84 23.65 -6.48 -14.16
C PHE A 84 24.35 -7.84 -14.26
N GLY A 85 23.61 -8.90 -13.93
CA GLY A 85 24.16 -10.25 -13.86
C GLY A 85 24.76 -10.61 -12.49
N TRP A 86 24.81 -9.68 -11.54
CA TRP A 86 25.36 -9.96 -10.22
C TRP A 86 24.38 -10.76 -9.35
N PRO A 87 24.93 -11.66 -8.49
CA PRO A 87 24.12 -12.47 -7.59
C PRO A 87 23.44 -11.65 -6.52
N VAL A 88 22.17 -11.98 -6.27
CA VAL A 88 21.37 -11.42 -5.19
C VAL A 88 20.80 -12.56 -4.34
N LYS A 89 20.83 -12.47 -3.03
CA LYS A 89 20.28 -13.47 -2.11
C LYS A 89 19.26 -12.83 -1.19
N TYR A 90 18.11 -13.49 -1.12
CA TYR A 90 17.13 -13.21 -0.10
C TYR A 90 17.36 -14.12 1.10
N ALA A 91 17.61 -13.56 2.27
CA ALA A 91 17.80 -14.26 3.53
C ALA A 91 16.61 -13.94 4.46
N PRO A 92 15.51 -14.73 4.40
CA PRO A 92 14.27 -14.44 5.14
C PRO A 92 14.46 -14.49 6.65
N ASP A 93 15.38 -15.31 7.14
CA ASP A 93 15.75 -15.40 8.55
C ASP A 93 16.39 -14.13 9.11
N LYS A 94 17.08 -13.39 8.24
CA LYS A 94 17.68 -12.09 8.56
C LYS A 94 16.79 -10.92 8.17
N GLY A 95 15.80 -11.16 7.32
CA GLY A 95 15.01 -10.11 6.69
C GLY A 95 15.86 -9.22 5.77
N THR A 96 16.73 -9.81 4.95
CA THR A 96 17.63 -9.04 4.08
C THR A 96 17.62 -9.52 2.64
N LEU A 97 17.82 -8.56 1.72
CA LEU A 97 18.14 -8.81 0.32
C LEU A 97 19.58 -8.35 0.09
N GLU A 98 20.48 -9.31 -0.15
CA GLU A 98 21.93 -9.12 -0.15
C GLU A 98 22.47 -9.20 -1.59
N PHE A 99 23.20 -8.18 -2.03
CA PHE A 99 23.83 -8.07 -3.35
C PHE A 99 25.30 -8.43 -3.25
N TYR A 100 25.77 -9.29 -4.14
CA TYR A 100 27.13 -9.80 -4.12
C TYR A 100 27.86 -9.52 -5.42
N THR A 101 29.17 -9.26 -5.33
CA THR A 101 30.05 -9.28 -6.51
C THR A 101 30.13 -10.69 -7.09
N PRO A 102 30.54 -10.87 -8.36
CA PRO A 102 30.80 -12.20 -8.96
C PRO A 102 31.82 -13.04 -8.17
N GLN A 103 32.70 -12.40 -7.41
CA GLN A 103 33.69 -13.06 -6.54
C GLN A 103 33.09 -13.48 -5.18
N GLY A 104 31.81 -13.19 -4.91
CA GLY A 104 31.12 -13.57 -3.69
C GLY A 104 31.31 -12.61 -2.51
N ASN A 105 31.84 -11.41 -2.75
CA ASN A 105 31.93 -10.37 -1.70
C ASN A 105 30.57 -9.67 -1.58
N LEU A 106 30.08 -9.50 -0.36
CA LEU A 106 28.88 -8.68 -0.10
C LEU A 106 29.18 -7.23 -0.48
N LEU A 107 28.37 -6.67 -1.36
CA LEU A 107 28.45 -5.30 -1.81
C LEU A 107 27.44 -4.41 -1.08
N TYR A 108 26.19 -4.88 -0.98
CA TYR A 108 25.07 -4.07 -0.55
C TYR A 108 23.99 -4.89 0.13
N THR A 109 23.22 -4.28 1.01
CA THR A 109 22.14 -4.96 1.72
C THR A 109 20.92 -4.05 1.81
N LEU A 110 19.78 -4.51 1.32
CA LEU A 110 18.48 -3.93 1.64
C LEU A 110 17.87 -4.71 2.80
N VAL A 111 17.26 -4.02 3.75
CA VAL A 111 16.65 -4.62 4.94
C VAL A 111 15.14 -4.67 4.74
N ALA A 112 14.55 -5.85 4.94
CA ALA A 112 13.10 -5.99 4.89
C ALA A 112 12.45 -5.12 5.96
N VAL A 113 11.60 -4.22 5.54
CA VAL A 113 10.72 -3.46 6.42
C VAL A 113 9.59 -4.42 6.77
N LYS A 114 9.55 -4.86 8.02
CA LYS A 114 8.36 -5.54 8.52
C LYS A 114 7.25 -4.51 8.58
N VAL A 115 6.39 -4.52 7.58
CA VAL A 115 5.06 -3.94 7.74
C VAL A 115 4.43 -4.77 8.85
N ALA A 116 4.02 -4.13 9.93
CA ALA A 116 3.31 -4.82 10.99
C ALA A 116 2.09 -5.48 10.32
N GLU A 117 2.06 -6.83 10.32
CA GLU A 117 0.97 -7.56 9.68
C GLU A 117 -0.27 -7.35 10.55
N ARG A 118 -1.19 -6.55 10.05
CA ARG A 118 -2.55 -6.53 10.57
C ARG A 118 -3.20 -7.86 10.22
N GLU A 119 -4.06 -8.38 11.09
CA GLU A 119 -4.90 -9.54 10.75
C GLU A 119 -5.71 -9.23 9.48
N ASP A 120 -5.83 -10.19 8.57
CA ASP A 120 -6.70 -10.07 7.40
C ASP A 120 -8.15 -9.89 7.85
N TYR A 121 -8.77 -8.79 7.46
CA TYR A 121 -10.19 -8.55 7.70
C TYR A 121 -10.98 -8.90 6.43
N ARG A 122 -12.15 -9.48 6.62
CA ARG A 122 -13.17 -9.57 5.56
C ARG A 122 -14.12 -8.38 5.70
N PHE A 123 -14.37 -7.71 4.60
CA PHE A 123 -15.28 -6.57 4.56
C PHE A 123 -16.57 -6.94 3.82
N ASP A 124 -17.71 -6.65 4.44
CA ASP A 124 -19.00 -6.72 3.82
C ASP A 124 -19.53 -5.29 3.61
N VAL A 125 -19.86 -4.95 2.37
CA VAL A 125 -20.36 -3.63 2.00
C VAL A 125 -21.83 -3.73 1.63
N SER A 126 -22.64 -2.84 2.19
CA SER A 126 -24.06 -2.73 1.86
C SER A 126 -24.50 -1.28 1.80
N PHE A 127 -25.67 -1.04 1.23
CA PHE A 127 -26.17 0.31 0.98
C PHE A 127 -27.59 0.48 1.55
N GLY A 128 -27.86 1.70 2.04
CA GLY A 128 -29.15 2.11 2.57
C GLY A 128 -29.87 3.08 1.65
N THR A 129 -31.16 2.84 1.48
CA THR A 129 -32.06 3.75 0.75
C THR A 129 -32.62 4.82 1.67
N ASP A 130 -32.77 6.03 1.14
CA ASP A 130 -33.50 7.10 1.79
C ASP A 130 -35.02 6.98 1.56
N SER A 131 -35.78 7.93 2.10
CA SER A 131 -37.25 7.96 1.98
C SER A 131 -37.76 8.20 0.54
N GLU A 132 -36.89 8.65 -0.35
CA GLU A 132 -37.20 8.90 -1.76
C GLU A 132 -36.82 7.70 -2.66
N GLY A 133 -36.19 6.67 -2.06
CA GLY A 133 -35.79 5.45 -2.77
C GLY A 133 -34.40 5.50 -3.40
N TYR A 134 -33.63 6.59 -3.16
CA TYR A 134 -32.23 6.69 -3.59
C TYR A 134 -31.30 6.07 -2.57
N ILE A 135 -30.18 5.52 -3.04
CA ILE A 135 -29.08 5.07 -2.20
C ILE A 135 -28.37 6.30 -1.67
N GLY A 136 -28.45 6.53 -0.36
CA GLY A 136 -27.85 7.69 0.30
C GLY A 136 -26.82 7.34 1.36
N ARG A 137 -26.63 6.05 1.67
CA ARG A 137 -25.70 5.60 2.71
C ARG A 137 -24.95 4.35 2.32
N ILE A 138 -23.74 4.23 2.85
CA ILE A 138 -22.92 3.04 2.81
C ILE A 138 -22.73 2.49 4.22
N PHE A 139 -22.81 1.18 4.35
CA PHE A 139 -22.48 0.42 5.56
C PHE A 139 -21.33 -0.51 5.24
N VAL A 140 -20.28 -0.47 6.06
CA VAL A 140 -19.13 -1.38 5.95
C VAL A 140 -18.97 -2.12 7.27
N LYS A 141 -18.94 -3.44 7.21
CA LYS A 141 -18.67 -4.30 8.36
C LYS A 141 -17.36 -5.01 8.14
N ALA A 142 -16.47 -4.92 9.13
CA ALA A 142 -15.19 -5.61 9.13
C ALA A 142 -15.25 -6.80 10.09
N TYR A 143 -14.83 -7.97 9.63
CA TYR A 143 -14.82 -9.21 10.40
C TYR A 143 -13.40 -9.74 10.50
N THR A 144 -13.00 -10.16 11.70
CA THR A 144 -11.77 -10.93 11.87
C THR A 144 -11.91 -12.34 11.28
N PRO A 145 -10.82 -13.02 10.91
CA PRO A 145 -10.87 -14.40 10.40
C PRO A 145 -11.50 -15.41 11.38
N GLN A 146 -11.55 -15.05 12.68
CA GLN A 146 -11.99 -15.95 13.76
C GLN A 146 -13.42 -15.70 14.21
N SER A 147 -14.10 -14.66 13.69
CA SER A 147 -15.42 -14.23 14.15
C SER A 147 -16.41 -14.02 13.02
N ASP A 148 -17.65 -14.47 13.24
CA ASP A 148 -18.81 -14.13 12.40
C ASP A 148 -19.51 -12.85 12.91
N GLU A 149 -19.13 -12.34 14.08
CA GLU A 149 -19.59 -11.04 14.57
C GLU A 149 -18.63 -9.95 14.04
N PRO A 150 -19.16 -8.83 13.53
CA PRO A 150 -18.33 -7.74 13.04
C PRO A 150 -17.52 -7.12 14.17
N ALA A 151 -16.21 -6.98 13.96
CA ALA A 151 -15.31 -6.25 14.85
C ALA A 151 -15.51 -4.74 14.72
N MET A 152 -15.99 -4.29 13.56
CA MET A 152 -16.29 -2.88 13.29
C MET A 152 -17.50 -2.76 12.37
N GLU A 153 -18.34 -1.78 12.64
CA GLU A 153 -19.41 -1.34 11.76
C GLU A 153 -19.26 0.16 11.48
N VAL A 154 -19.28 0.53 10.22
CA VAL A 154 -19.21 1.91 9.75
C VAL A 154 -20.48 2.24 8.99
N GLU A 155 -21.10 3.37 9.31
CA GLU A 155 -22.18 3.99 8.55
C GLU A 155 -21.71 5.37 8.09
N ARG A 156 -21.84 5.68 6.78
CA ARG A 156 -21.54 6.98 6.21
C ARG A 156 -22.61 7.39 5.21
N ASP A 157 -22.91 8.67 5.22
CA ASP A 157 -23.69 9.27 4.17
C ASP A 157 -22.86 9.36 2.89
N LEU A 158 -23.46 9.10 1.74
CA LEU A 158 -22.82 9.28 0.44
C LEU A 158 -22.81 10.76 0.05
N VAL A 159 -21.74 11.20 -0.58
CA VAL A 159 -21.59 12.58 -1.10
C VAL A 159 -22.66 12.88 -2.14
N GLU A 160 -22.99 11.90 -2.99
CA GLU A 160 -24.12 11.98 -3.90
C GLU A 160 -25.03 10.76 -3.76
N ARG A 161 -26.31 10.96 -4.04
CA ARG A 161 -27.30 9.90 -4.04
C ARG A 161 -27.22 9.09 -5.34
N LEU A 162 -27.27 7.77 -5.22
CA LEU A 162 -27.26 6.88 -6.37
C LEU A 162 -28.68 6.40 -6.66
N ALA A 163 -28.99 6.27 -7.96
CA ALA A 163 -30.30 5.74 -8.40
C ALA A 163 -30.39 4.21 -8.17
N GLU A 164 -29.26 3.51 -8.26
CA GLU A 164 -29.17 2.07 -8.10
C GLU A 164 -27.95 1.72 -7.22
N ALA A 165 -28.06 0.62 -6.47
CA ALA A 165 -26.95 0.14 -5.66
C ALA A 165 -25.86 -0.44 -6.58
N PRO A 166 -24.57 -0.18 -6.30
CA PRO A 166 -23.47 -0.85 -6.97
C PRO A 166 -23.57 -2.37 -6.86
N SER A 167 -23.09 -3.07 -7.88
CA SER A 167 -22.94 -4.52 -7.80
C SER A 167 -21.97 -4.92 -6.71
N ALA A 168 -21.99 -6.17 -6.25
CA ALA A 168 -21.08 -6.65 -5.20
C ALA A 168 -19.60 -6.46 -5.58
N ASP A 169 -19.24 -6.68 -6.85
CA ASP A 169 -17.87 -6.50 -7.35
C ASP A 169 -17.45 -5.02 -7.39
N GLU A 170 -18.39 -4.11 -7.65
CA GLU A 170 -18.14 -2.67 -7.58
C GLU A 170 -18.03 -2.21 -6.14
N ALA A 171 -18.95 -2.64 -5.27
CA ALA A 171 -18.96 -2.32 -3.85
C ALA A 171 -17.66 -2.75 -3.15
N ALA A 172 -17.11 -3.92 -3.50
CA ALA A 172 -15.84 -4.39 -2.96
C ALA A 172 -14.66 -3.46 -3.27
N ARG A 173 -14.72 -2.69 -4.38
CA ARG A 173 -13.68 -1.72 -4.75
C ARG A 173 -13.80 -0.40 -3.99
N TRP A 174 -14.89 -0.19 -3.26
CA TRP A 174 -15.09 0.99 -2.44
C TRP A 174 -14.32 0.93 -1.14
N VAL A 175 -13.70 -0.21 -0.85
CA VAL A 175 -12.89 -0.43 0.35
C VAL A 175 -11.43 -0.62 -0.07
N ASP A 176 -10.57 0.30 0.34
CA ASP A 176 -9.12 0.17 0.27
C ASP A 176 -8.59 -0.14 1.66
N GLU A 177 -8.06 -1.34 1.83
CA GLU A 177 -7.50 -1.86 3.08
C GLU A 177 -5.97 -1.96 3.06
N ARG A 178 -5.32 -1.33 2.06
CA ARG A 178 -3.88 -1.48 1.82
C ARG A 178 -3.08 -0.20 2.05
N THR A 179 -3.75 0.93 1.97
CA THR A 179 -3.11 2.23 2.12
C THR A 179 -2.84 2.52 3.59
N ASP A 180 -1.62 2.90 3.92
CA ASP A 180 -1.20 3.36 5.24
C ASP A 180 -1.33 4.88 5.25
N ILE A 181 -2.41 5.40 5.84
CA ILE A 181 -2.74 6.83 5.81
C ILE A 181 -2.11 7.62 6.96
N ASN A 182 -1.64 6.95 8.01
CA ASN A 182 -0.96 7.58 9.14
C ASN A 182 0.56 7.35 9.15
N PHE A 183 1.10 6.58 8.18
CA PHE A 183 2.53 6.31 7.98
C PHE A 183 3.21 5.58 9.16
N ASP A 184 2.46 4.73 9.86
CA ASP A 184 2.98 3.90 10.95
C ASP A 184 3.49 2.53 10.47
N GLY A 185 3.31 2.23 9.19
CA GLY A 185 3.70 0.99 8.55
C GLY A 185 2.64 -0.11 8.60
N ILE A 186 1.47 0.16 9.18
CA ILE A 186 0.33 -0.77 9.22
C ILE A 186 -0.71 -0.29 8.20
N PRO A 187 -1.22 -1.17 7.32
CA PRO A 187 -2.29 -0.78 6.42
C PRO A 187 -3.55 -0.35 7.17
N ASP A 188 -4.11 0.75 6.74
CA ASP A 188 -5.31 1.36 7.26
C ASP A 188 -6.55 0.99 6.41
N LEU A 189 -7.64 1.73 6.58
CA LEU A 189 -8.88 1.52 5.84
C LEU A 189 -9.36 2.85 5.26
N MET A 190 -9.57 2.88 3.94
CA MET A 190 -10.28 3.96 3.27
C MET A 190 -11.57 3.41 2.65
N VAL A 191 -12.67 4.10 2.91
CA VAL A 191 -13.99 3.76 2.36
C VAL A 191 -14.42 4.86 1.42
N TYR A 192 -14.59 4.54 0.14
CA TYR A 192 -15.13 5.49 -0.83
C TYR A 192 -16.58 5.84 -0.46
N ILE A 193 -16.87 7.13 -0.35
CA ILE A 193 -18.19 7.65 0.04
C ILE A 193 -18.88 8.43 -1.10
N GLY A 194 -18.28 8.45 -2.27
CA GLY A 194 -18.89 9.04 -3.46
C GLY A 194 -18.05 10.13 -4.09
N LEU A 195 -18.63 10.74 -5.11
CA LEU A 195 -18.01 11.83 -5.86
C LEU A 195 -18.90 13.07 -5.85
N ASN A 196 -18.27 14.23 -5.99
CA ASN A 196 -18.95 15.47 -6.30
C ASN A 196 -18.66 15.83 -7.76
N ALA A 197 -19.69 15.80 -8.59
CA ALA A 197 -19.59 16.09 -10.02
C ALA A 197 -19.76 17.60 -10.35
N VAL A 198 -19.96 18.45 -9.35
CA VAL A 198 -20.15 19.90 -9.59
C VAL A 198 -18.80 20.53 -9.92
N GLY A 199 -18.61 20.87 -11.17
CA GLY A 199 -17.42 21.53 -11.70
C GLY A 199 -16.31 20.56 -12.16
N ARG A 200 -15.72 19.76 -11.32
CA ARG A 200 -14.85 18.63 -11.62
C ARG A 200 -15.21 17.46 -10.71
N VAL A 201 -15.04 16.25 -11.25
CA VAL A 201 -15.22 15.04 -10.47
C VAL A 201 -14.18 15.04 -9.34
N SER A 202 -14.65 15.08 -8.11
CA SER A 202 -13.84 14.94 -6.91
C SER A 202 -14.33 13.74 -6.11
N GLU A 203 -13.45 12.82 -5.83
CA GLU A 203 -13.74 11.61 -5.04
C GLU A 203 -13.49 11.89 -3.56
N TYR A 204 -14.32 11.30 -2.71
CA TYR A 204 -14.24 11.44 -1.26
C TYR A 204 -14.19 10.07 -0.59
N TYR A 205 -13.45 10.00 0.49
CA TYR A 205 -13.25 8.79 1.27
C TYR A 205 -13.40 9.08 2.76
N ALA A 206 -13.97 8.15 3.49
CA ALA A 206 -13.83 8.13 4.94
C ALA A 206 -12.57 7.34 5.30
N GLY A 207 -11.69 7.90 6.12
CA GLY A 207 -10.43 7.30 6.55
C GLY A 207 -10.52 6.71 7.95
N PHE A 208 -9.88 5.57 8.17
CA PHE A 208 -9.81 4.90 9.47
C PHE A 208 -8.42 4.33 9.67
N VAL A 209 -7.75 4.72 10.76
CA VAL A 209 -6.43 4.20 11.11
C VAL A 209 -6.53 2.98 12.00
N TRP A 210 -5.68 1.99 11.75
CA TRP A 210 -5.58 0.81 12.59
C TRP A 210 -4.96 1.15 13.94
N ASN A 211 -5.62 0.71 15.01
CA ASN A 211 -5.08 0.78 16.37
C ASN A 211 -4.65 -0.63 16.80
N ASP A 212 -3.35 -0.85 16.88
CA ASP A 212 -2.80 -2.17 17.21
C ASP A 212 -2.99 -2.55 18.68
N GLU A 213 -3.19 -1.62 19.59
CA GLU A 213 -3.47 -1.88 20.99
C GLU A 213 -4.89 -2.42 21.18
N ASP A 214 -5.87 -1.72 20.58
CA ASP A 214 -7.29 -2.05 20.71
C ASP A 214 -7.78 -3.04 19.65
N LYS A 215 -6.93 -3.38 18.64
CA LYS A 215 -7.27 -4.23 17.49
C LYS A 215 -8.53 -3.77 16.76
N CYS A 216 -8.63 -2.47 16.51
CA CYS A 216 -9.75 -1.84 15.84
C CYS A 216 -9.31 -0.71 14.93
N PHE A 217 -10.23 -0.27 14.06
CA PHE A 217 -10.04 0.91 13.23
C PHE A 217 -10.64 2.13 13.90
N ASN A 218 -9.86 3.18 14.07
CA ASN A 218 -10.28 4.47 14.58
C ASN A 218 -10.53 5.43 13.41
N MET A 219 -11.69 6.08 13.40
CA MET A 219 -12.02 7.06 12.38
C MET A 219 -11.08 8.27 12.46
N VAL A 220 -10.60 8.68 11.30
CA VAL A 220 -9.87 9.94 11.12
C VAL A 220 -10.89 11.06 10.90
N LEU A 221 -10.94 12.00 11.84
CA LEU A 221 -11.82 13.15 11.72
C LEU A 221 -11.43 14.00 10.51
N ASP A 222 -12.44 14.52 9.82
CA ASP A 222 -12.31 15.43 8.67
C ASP A 222 -11.57 14.85 7.44
N PHE A 223 -11.24 13.54 7.45
CA PHE A 223 -10.68 12.88 6.27
C PHE A 223 -11.66 12.87 5.09
N ASP A 224 -12.94 12.78 5.40
CA ASP A 224 -14.05 12.82 4.44
C ASP A 224 -14.27 14.22 3.80
N GLU A 225 -13.57 15.25 4.25
CA GLU A 225 -13.51 16.56 3.62
C GLU A 225 -12.37 16.68 2.59
N ILE A 226 -11.43 15.73 2.57
CA ILE A 226 -10.30 15.73 1.65
C ILE A 226 -10.74 15.19 0.29
N SER A 227 -10.75 16.05 -0.72
CA SER A 227 -11.08 15.64 -2.10
C SER A 227 -9.87 15.02 -2.80
N ASN A 228 -10.10 13.91 -3.52
CA ASN A 228 -9.05 13.19 -4.27
C ASN A 228 -7.77 12.97 -3.44
N PRO A 229 -7.83 12.33 -2.26
CA PRO A 229 -6.65 12.14 -1.43
C PRO A 229 -5.62 11.26 -2.14
N VAL A 230 -4.38 11.75 -2.19
CA VAL A 230 -3.22 10.99 -2.67
C VAL A 230 -2.24 10.86 -1.51
N VAL A 231 -1.98 9.63 -1.11
CA VAL A 231 -1.08 9.32 0.00
C VAL A 231 0.35 9.18 -0.51
N HIS A 232 1.30 9.90 0.09
CA HIS A 232 2.71 9.91 -0.25
C HIS A 232 3.54 9.34 0.92
N PRO A 233 3.86 8.03 0.91
CA PRO A 233 4.60 7.38 1.99
C PRO A 233 6.01 7.93 2.20
N ASP A 234 6.67 8.37 1.14
CA ASP A 234 8.02 8.92 1.11
C ASP A 234 8.14 10.23 1.91
N THR A 235 7.18 11.12 1.72
CA THR A 235 7.14 12.42 2.43
C THR A 235 6.27 12.39 3.68
N LYS A 236 5.57 11.28 3.94
CA LYS A 236 4.58 11.12 5.00
C LYS A 236 3.51 12.21 4.97
N THR A 237 3.00 12.48 3.76
CA THR A 237 1.99 13.50 3.52
C THR A 237 0.82 12.93 2.71
N ILE A 238 -0.31 13.63 2.80
CA ILE A 238 -1.47 13.38 1.93
C ILE A 238 -1.72 14.66 1.16
N THR A 239 -1.91 14.57 -0.15
CA THR A 239 -2.29 15.73 -0.95
C THR A 239 -3.74 15.63 -1.42
N SER A 240 -4.37 16.79 -1.50
CA SER A 240 -5.68 16.97 -2.12
C SER A 240 -5.54 18.03 -3.22
N THR A 241 -6.06 17.75 -4.40
CA THR A 241 -6.01 18.70 -5.51
C THR A 241 -7.41 18.96 -6.03
N ALA A 242 -7.79 20.23 -6.02
CA ALA A 242 -9.07 20.66 -6.58
C ALA A 242 -8.92 21.89 -7.46
N ARG A 243 -9.79 21.99 -8.46
CA ARG A 243 -9.89 23.17 -9.27
C ARG A 243 -10.74 24.21 -8.53
N THR A 244 -10.15 25.36 -8.22
CA THR A 244 -10.81 26.42 -7.44
C THR A 244 -11.54 27.42 -8.32
N ASP A 245 -11.11 27.57 -9.60
CA ASP A 245 -11.83 28.33 -10.61
C ASP A 245 -11.58 27.83 -12.05
N ALA A 246 -11.88 28.65 -13.08
CA ALA A 246 -11.73 28.25 -14.47
C ALA A 246 -10.29 27.97 -14.89
N VAL A 247 -9.31 28.54 -14.22
CA VAL A 247 -7.88 28.51 -14.58
C VAL A 247 -6.97 28.11 -13.42
N GLU A 248 -7.46 28.03 -12.20
CA GLU A 248 -6.65 27.75 -11.02
C GLU A 248 -6.87 26.34 -10.47
N ILE A 249 -5.76 25.70 -10.12
CA ILE A 249 -5.72 24.43 -9.38
C ILE A 249 -5.06 24.72 -8.04
N THR A 250 -5.72 24.35 -6.96
CA THR A 250 -5.16 24.41 -5.62
C THR A 250 -4.85 23.00 -5.13
N THR A 251 -3.64 22.83 -4.60
CA THR A 251 -3.19 21.61 -3.94
C THR A 251 -2.98 21.93 -2.47
N TRP A 252 -3.63 21.16 -1.62
CA TRP A 252 -3.43 21.14 -0.17
C TRP A 252 -2.55 19.98 0.19
N THR A 253 -1.57 20.19 1.06
CA THR A 253 -0.71 19.14 1.62
C THR A 253 -1.01 19.00 3.10
N TYR A 254 -1.32 17.79 3.52
CA TYR A 254 -1.64 17.44 4.89
C TYR A 254 -0.52 16.58 5.47
N ALA A 255 -0.28 16.72 6.78
CA ALA A 255 0.59 15.83 7.55
C ALA A 255 -0.03 15.52 8.91
N TRP A 256 0.39 14.42 9.52
CA TRP A 256 0.02 14.07 10.88
C TRP A 256 0.86 14.87 11.88
N ILE A 257 0.18 15.67 12.72
CA ILE A 257 0.78 16.46 13.79
C ILE A 257 0.05 16.13 15.08
N ASP A 258 0.76 15.62 16.08
CA ASP A 258 0.21 15.25 17.38
C ASP A 258 -1.03 14.34 17.30
N GLY A 259 -1.06 13.43 16.31
CA GLY A 259 -2.15 12.47 16.12
C GLY A 259 -3.37 13.03 15.34
N HIS A 260 -3.26 14.22 14.77
CA HIS A 260 -4.28 14.86 13.94
C HIS A 260 -3.74 15.18 12.55
N LEU A 261 -4.63 15.14 11.56
CA LEU A 261 -4.31 15.50 10.19
C LEU A 261 -4.47 17.01 10.01
N GLU A 262 -3.37 17.71 9.72
CA GLU A 262 -3.34 19.18 9.57
C GLU A 262 -2.81 19.59 8.20
N ILE A 263 -3.33 20.72 7.66
CA ILE A 263 -2.79 21.34 6.44
C ILE A 263 -1.47 21.99 6.77
N ILE A 264 -0.39 21.56 6.11
CA ILE A 264 0.96 22.09 6.28
C ILE A 264 1.40 23.00 5.12
N ASP A 265 0.77 22.87 3.95
CA ASP A 265 1.05 23.68 2.78
C ASP A 265 -0.17 23.83 1.88
N VAL A 266 -0.25 24.96 1.17
CA VAL A 266 -1.26 25.24 0.16
C VAL A 266 -0.61 25.92 -1.03
N THR A 267 -0.65 25.26 -2.18
CA THR A 267 -0.08 25.78 -3.43
C THR A 267 -1.17 26.00 -4.46
N THR A 268 -1.15 27.12 -5.15
CA THR A 268 -2.06 27.41 -6.27
C THR A 268 -1.25 27.58 -7.55
N SER A 269 -1.66 26.90 -8.61
CA SER A 269 -1.08 27.01 -9.95
C SER A 269 -2.14 27.40 -10.98
N THR A 270 -1.72 28.14 -12.01
CA THR A 270 -2.60 28.56 -13.10
C THR A 270 -2.37 27.72 -14.34
N PHE A 271 -3.44 27.29 -15.01
CA PHE A 271 -3.32 26.60 -16.31
C PHE A 271 -2.65 27.53 -17.33
N GLY A 272 -1.45 27.21 -17.77
CA GLY A 272 -0.73 27.90 -18.84
C GLY A 272 0.58 28.58 -18.44
N ASP A 273 1.03 28.40 -17.20
CA ASP A 273 2.32 28.90 -16.71
C ASP A 273 3.47 27.86 -16.85
N GLU A 274 3.39 26.96 -17.86
CA GLU A 274 4.50 26.07 -18.27
C GLU A 274 5.32 26.64 -19.45
#